data_ed210a15377cf90959d995acfed632e0
#
_entry.id   ed210a15377cf90959d995acfed632e0
#
_cell.length_a   1.000
_cell.length_b   1.000
_cell.length_c   1.000
_cell.angle_alpha   90.00
_cell.angle_beta   90.00
_cell.angle_gamma   90.00
#
_symmetry.space_group_name_H-M   'P 1'
#
loop_
_entity.id
_entity.type
_entity.pdbx_description
1 polymer ?
#
loop_
_entity_poly.entity_id
_entity_poly.type
_entity_poly.pdbx_seq_one_letter_code
_entity_poly.pdbx_strand_id
1 'polypeptide(L)'
;MDAQADAPGADDDGSGVAVSVESARLLSRIAQIHGGLRATILFAAVSGEEQGLLGSSHLNEWVKQQGYTVAGMLDDDIVGADPVPGAPHRVRVFSGNGEIDDADSASRELARAIEEIDGRDAIRMVFRVDRYGRGGDHYPFYKAGLPAVRFTEPLENYDHQHQTPRTENGVEYGDDEKYLNFAFMGNVARDNAEALRQLAMAPAAPTNARLTGAVTPDAKISWAADEDPERAGFEILWRETTEPRWQVYGFTDKAGETVLKGVSTDNHFFAVRAVGKNGARSIAVATEIERRPPPMPTGTKQ
;
A
#
# COMPACT_ATOMS: atom_id res chain seq x y z
N MET A 1 13.84 -14.37 -8.63
CA MET A 1 14.86 -15.43 -8.61
C MET A 1 15.91 -15.02 -7.62
N ASP A 2 16.25 -15.93 -6.74
CA ASP A 2 17.27 -15.73 -5.71
C ASP A 2 18.62 -15.24 -6.30
N ALA A 3 19.32 -14.35 -5.58
CA ALA A 3 20.62 -13.78 -5.99
C ALA A 3 21.72 -14.81 -6.14
N GLN A 4 21.61 -15.95 -5.47
CA GLN A 4 22.59 -17.03 -5.53
C GLN A 4 22.30 -17.98 -6.71
N ALA A 5 23.26 -18.16 -7.59
CA ALA A 5 23.10 -18.96 -8.80
C ALA A 5 22.58 -20.40 -8.57
N ASP A 6 22.85 -20.96 -7.42
CA ASP A 6 22.48 -22.34 -7.02
C ASP A 6 21.40 -22.38 -5.94
N ALA A 7 20.78 -21.24 -5.58
CA ALA A 7 19.67 -21.19 -4.64
C ALA A 7 18.37 -21.55 -5.36
N PRO A 8 17.52 -22.42 -4.79
CA PRO A 8 16.28 -22.85 -5.43
C PRO A 8 15.26 -21.73 -5.60
N GLY A 9 15.22 -20.74 -4.67
CA GLY A 9 14.29 -19.61 -4.72
C GLY A 9 12.84 -20.02 -4.49
N ALA A 10 12.61 -20.95 -3.56
CA ALA A 10 11.24 -21.41 -3.27
C ALA A 10 10.42 -20.36 -2.55
N ASP A 11 11.02 -19.67 -1.59
CA ASP A 11 10.42 -18.55 -0.87
C ASP A 11 10.73 -17.22 -1.54
N ASP A 12 11.96 -17.02 -1.97
CA ASP A 12 12.47 -15.81 -2.63
C ASP A 12 12.76 -16.04 -4.14
N ASP A 13 11.81 -15.89 -5.12
CA ASP A 13 10.43 -15.46 -4.85
C ASP A 13 9.40 -16.40 -5.52
N GLY A 14 9.60 -17.70 -5.41
CA GLY A 14 8.60 -18.69 -5.85
C GLY A 14 7.27 -18.55 -5.09
N SER A 15 7.36 -18.15 -3.81
CA SER A 15 6.19 -17.97 -2.94
C SER A 15 5.30 -16.81 -3.42
N GLY A 16 5.85 -15.65 -3.74
CA GLY A 16 5.10 -14.50 -4.23
C GLY A 16 4.47 -14.74 -5.60
N VAL A 17 5.18 -15.42 -6.50
CA VAL A 17 4.60 -15.86 -7.79
C VAL A 17 3.39 -16.76 -7.55
N ALA A 18 3.47 -17.74 -6.64
CA ALA A 18 2.37 -18.65 -6.34
C ALA A 18 1.18 -17.92 -5.71
N VAL A 19 1.43 -16.99 -4.78
CA VAL A 19 0.39 -16.13 -4.14
C VAL A 19 -0.29 -15.27 -5.19
N SER A 20 0.46 -14.66 -6.10
CA SER A 20 -0.08 -13.84 -7.18
C SER A 20 -0.98 -14.65 -8.13
N VAL A 21 -0.58 -15.85 -8.53
CA VAL A 21 -1.37 -16.76 -9.36
C VAL A 21 -2.67 -17.19 -8.67
N GLU A 22 -2.61 -17.53 -7.37
CA GLU A 22 -3.79 -17.92 -6.60
C GLU A 22 -4.74 -16.74 -6.41
N SER A 23 -4.23 -15.54 -6.15
CA SER A 23 -5.02 -14.29 -6.08
C SER A 23 -5.75 -14.03 -7.40
N ALA A 24 -5.07 -14.23 -8.54
CA ALA A 24 -5.69 -14.12 -9.87
C ALA A 24 -6.82 -15.13 -10.07
N ARG A 25 -6.61 -16.38 -9.61
CA ARG A 25 -7.63 -17.45 -9.67
C ARG A 25 -8.86 -17.10 -8.83
N LEU A 26 -8.65 -16.60 -7.61
CA LEU A 26 -9.74 -16.17 -6.72
C LEU A 26 -10.53 -15.01 -7.32
N LEU A 27 -9.84 -13.97 -7.78
CA LEU A 27 -10.47 -12.78 -8.35
C LEU A 27 -11.19 -13.06 -9.66
N SER A 28 -10.68 -13.95 -10.50
CA SER A 28 -11.37 -14.40 -11.71
C SER A 28 -12.72 -15.03 -11.38
N ARG A 29 -12.80 -15.87 -10.34
CA ARG A 29 -14.06 -16.48 -9.86
C ARG A 29 -15.02 -15.43 -9.30
N ILE A 30 -14.50 -14.49 -8.49
CA ILE A 30 -15.30 -13.40 -7.92
C ILE A 30 -15.89 -12.54 -9.03
N ALA A 31 -15.09 -12.17 -10.02
CA ALA A 31 -15.53 -11.37 -11.17
C ALA A 31 -16.65 -12.09 -11.97
N GLN A 32 -16.53 -13.40 -12.17
CA GLN A 32 -17.59 -14.19 -12.84
C GLN A 32 -18.91 -14.18 -12.06
N ILE A 33 -18.86 -14.28 -10.73
CA ILE A 33 -20.05 -14.30 -9.87
C ILE A 33 -20.72 -12.92 -9.81
N HIS A 34 -19.94 -11.85 -9.76
CA HIS A 34 -20.43 -10.49 -9.53
C HIS A 34 -20.55 -9.62 -10.78
N GLY A 35 -20.35 -10.20 -11.97
CA GLY A 35 -20.53 -9.47 -13.24
C GLY A 35 -19.36 -8.56 -13.62
N GLY A 36 -18.17 -8.79 -13.06
CA GLY A 36 -16.95 -8.04 -13.38
C GLY A 36 -16.42 -7.18 -12.23
N LEU A 37 -15.31 -6.52 -12.48
CA LEU A 37 -14.69 -5.50 -11.63
C LEU A 37 -14.71 -4.16 -12.34
N ARG A 38 -14.66 -3.06 -11.63
CA ARG A 38 -14.68 -1.72 -12.22
C ARG A 38 -13.32 -1.30 -12.77
N ALA A 39 -12.24 -1.75 -12.14
CA ALA A 39 -10.88 -1.49 -12.60
C ALA A 39 -10.20 -2.78 -13.08
N THR A 40 -9.23 -2.62 -13.97
CA THR A 40 -8.34 -3.71 -14.42
C THR A 40 -7.37 -4.07 -13.31
N ILE A 41 -7.17 -5.36 -13.08
CA ILE A 41 -6.10 -5.88 -12.24
C ILE A 41 -5.07 -6.53 -13.16
N LEU A 42 -3.82 -6.11 -13.03
CA LEU A 42 -2.68 -6.64 -13.74
C LEU A 42 -1.87 -7.54 -12.80
N PHE A 43 -1.73 -8.80 -13.16
CA PHE A 43 -0.81 -9.74 -12.49
C PHE A 43 0.47 -9.80 -13.30
N ALA A 44 1.61 -9.59 -12.64
CA ALA A 44 2.90 -9.56 -13.29
C ALA A 44 3.94 -10.35 -12.48
N ALA A 45 4.59 -11.31 -13.10
CA ALA A 45 5.82 -11.91 -12.61
C ALA A 45 6.98 -11.24 -13.34
N VAL A 46 7.81 -10.53 -12.63
CA VAL A 46 8.96 -9.80 -13.19
C VAL A 46 10.26 -10.53 -12.89
N SER A 47 11.33 -10.15 -13.57
CA SER A 47 12.65 -10.75 -13.37
C SER A 47 13.70 -9.68 -13.12
N GLY A 48 14.82 -10.08 -12.51
CA GLY A 48 15.94 -9.17 -12.28
C GLY A 48 15.74 -8.23 -11.10
N GLU A 49 14.99 -8.67 -10.08
CA GLU A 49 14.85 -7.95 -8.81
C GLU A 49 16.22 -7.77 -8.18
N GLU A 50 16.93 -8.87 -7.95
CA GLU A 50 18.26 -8.98 -7.33
C GLU A 50 19.38 -8.27 -8.11
N GLN A 51 19.15 -8.05 -9.41
CA GLN A 51 20.08 -7.33 -10.28
C GLN A 51 19.77 -5.82 -10.34
N GLY A 52 18.92 -5.32 -9.44
CA GLY A 52 18.59 -3.90 -9.30
C GLY A 52 17.20 -3.52 -9.79
N LEU A 53 16.20 -4.34 -9.52
CA LEU A 53 14.79 -4.07 -9.80
C LEU A 53 14.49 -3.83 -11.30
N LEU A 54 15.13 -4.61 -12.17
CA LEU A 54 15.09 -4.35 -13.62
C LEU A 54 13.68 -4.54 -14.18
N GLY A 55 13.01 -5.63 -13.81
CA GLY A 55 11.68 -5.97 -14.31
C GLY A 55 10.60 -5.01 -13.81
N SER A 56 10.59 -4.70 -12.54
CA SER A 56 9.62 -3.77 -11.95
C SER A 56 9.84 -2.33 -12.40
N SER A 57 11.08 -1.92 -12.60
CA SER A 57 11.40 -0.62 -13.22
C SER A 57 10.83 -0.53 -14.63
N HIS A 58 11.01 -1.57 -15.43
CA HIS A 58 10.42 -1.63 -16.77
C HIS A 58 8.88 -1.66 -16.73
N LEU A 59 8.28 -2.41 -15.81
CA LEU A 59 6.83 -2.46 -15.63
C LEU A 59 6.27 -1.09 -15.28
N ASN A 60 6.91 -0.36 -14.37
CA ASN A 60 6.51 0.99 -14.00
C ASN A 60 6.55 1.95 -15.20
N GLU A 61 7.61 1.91 -16.01
CA GLU A 61 7.72 2.69 -17.23
C GLU A 61 6.64 2.31 -18.25
N TRP A 62 6.36 1.02 -18.43
CA TRP A 62 5.31 0.54 -19.32
C TRP A 62 3.93 1.01 -18.90
N VAL A 63 3.57 0.89 -17.62
CA VAL A 63 2.30 1.38 -17.06
C VAL A 63 2.11 2.86 -17.33
N LYS A 64 3.16 3.65 -17.15
CA LYS A 64 3.17 5.08 -17.43
C LYS A 64 2.97 5.39 -18.92
N GLN A 65 3.66 4.64 -19.81
CA GLN A 65 3.51 4.78 -21.27
C GLN A 65 2.09 4.44 -21.75
N GLN A 66 1.42 3.49 -21.10
CA GLN A 66 0.03 3.15 -21.39
C GLN A 66 -0.96 4.20 -20.88
N GLY A 67 -0.53 5.15 -20.08
CA GLY A 67 -1.39 6.17 -19.46
C GLY A 67 -2.33 5.61 -18.40
N TYR A 68 -1.97 4.50 -17.76
CA TYR A 68 -2.78 3.92 -16.68
C TYR A 68 -2.66 4.74 -15.39
N THR A 69 -3.79 4.89 -14.69
CA THR A 69 -3.82 5.37 -13.31
C THR A 69 -3.71 4.17 -12.37
N VAL A 70 -2.64 4.13 -11.58
CA VAL A 70 -2.40 3.06 -10.62
C VAL A 70 -3.12 3.37 -9.31
N ALA A 71 -4.13 2.59 -8.97
CA ALA A 71 -4.87 2.70 -7.70
C ALA A 71 -4.16 1.99 -6.53
N GLY A 72 -3.30 1.02 -6.83
CA GLY A 72 -2.48 0.29 -5.86
C GLY A 72 -1.61 -0.75 -6.56
N MET A 73 -0.40 -0.96 -6.06
CA MET A 73 0.53 -2.01 -6.46
C MET A 73 0.90 -2.81 -5.20
N LEU A 74 0.68 -4.11 -5.26
CA LEU A 74 1.01 -5.06 -4.21
C LEU A 74 2.16 -5.92 -4.72
N ASP A 75 3.24 -5.96 -3.97
CA ASP A 75 4.44 -6.74 -4.22
C ASP A 75 4.50 -7.85 -3.17
N ASP A 76 4.45 -9.10 -3.61
CA ASP A 76 4.60 -10.26 -2.75
C ASP A 76 6.03 -10.77 -2.87
N ASP A 77 6.83 -10.61 -1.83
CA ASP A 77 8.25 -10.92 -1.85
C ASP A 77 8.66 -11.53 -0.51
N ILE A 78 9.01 -12.82 -0.55
CA ILE A 78 9.25 -13.68 0.62
C ILE A 78 7.98 -13.79 1.47
N VAL A 79 6.98 -14.52 0.98
CA VAL A 79 5.68 -14.71 1.64
C VAL A 79 5.36 -16.20 1.87
N GLY A 80 6.37 -17.06 1.85
CA GLY A 80 6.19 -18.50 1.88
C GLY A 80 6.29 -19.14 3.24
N ALA A 81 7.03 -18.57 4.19
CA ALA A 81 7.25 -19.20 5.48
C ALA A 81 6.53 -18.46 6.63
N ASP A 82 6.22 -19.22 7.67
CA ASP A 82 5.70 -18.71 8.93
C ASP A 82 6.39 -19.49 10.07
N PRO A 83 7.63 -19.10 10.36
CA PRO A 83 8.49 -19.89 11.25
C PRO A 83 8.19 -19.70 12.75
N VAL A 84 7.16 -18.92 13.11
CA VAL A 84 6.85 -18.62 14.52
C VAL A 84 5.59 -19.35 14.98
N PRO A 85 5.69 -20.61 15.45
CA PRO A 85 4.55 -21.36 15.93
C PRO A 85 3.79 -20.64 17.05
N GLY A 86 2.47 -20.50 16.89
CA GLY A 86 1.60 -19.88 17.90
C GLY A 86 1.61 -18.35 17.93
N ALA A 87 2.41 -17.69 17.10
CA ALA A 87 2.28 -16.25 16.87
C ALA A 87 1.10 -15.95 15.91
N PRO A 88 0.53 -14.76 15.99
CA PRO A 88 -0.40 -14.33 14.94
C PRO A 88 0.30 -14.41 13.56
N HIS A 89 -0.32 -15.14 12.64
CA HIS A 89 0.19 -15.32 11.27
C HIS A 89 -0.01 -14.05 10.44
N ARG A 90 0.61 -12.95 10.87
CA ARG A 90 0.45 -11.64 10.25
C ARG A 90 1.56 -11.39 9.24
N VAL A 91 1.17 -11.21 7.99
CA VAL A 91 2.10 -10.73 6.98
C VAL A 91 2.51 -9.29 7.28
N ARG A 92 3.78 -8.96 7.09
CA ARG A 92 4.27 -7.58 7.22
C ARG A 92 4.01 -6.83 5.91
N VAL A 93 3.55 -5.58 6.02
CA VAL A 93 3.34 -4.70 4.88
C VAL A 93 4.25 -3.47 5.02
N PHE A 94 5.19 -3.35 4.10
CA PHE A 94 6.10 -2.23 4.00
C PHE A 94 5.56 -1.22 3.00
N SER A 95 5.48 0.05 3.39
CA SER A 95 4.97 1.15 2.57
C SER A 95 5.99 2.27 2.37
N GLY A 96 7.25 1.97 2.51
CA GLY A 96 8.37 2.88 2.29
C GLY A 96 9.67 2.14 2.50
N ASN A 97 10.77 2.69 2.01
CA ASN A 97 12.08 2.07 2.10
C ASN A 97 13.06 2.79 3.03
N GLY A 98 12.59 3.80 3.78
CA GLY A 98 13.41 4.58 4.71
C GLY A 98 14.20 5.75 4.10
N GLU A 99 14.11 5.99 2.80
CA GLU A 99 14.81 7.11 2.14
C GLU A 99 14.01 8.42 2.17
N ILE A 100 12.69 8.33 2.26
CA ILE A 100 11.79 9.49 2.22
C ILE A 100 10.97 9.49 3.51
N ASP A 101 11.08 10.56 4.28
CA ASP A 101 10.19 10.82 5.42
C ASP A 101 8.84 11.29 4.89
N ASP A 102 7.96 10.32 4.64
CA ASP A 102 6.65 10.56 4.09
C ASP A 102 5.61 9.74 4.85
N ALA A 103 5.16 10.30 5.97
CA ALA A 103 4.23 9.62 6.88
C ALA A 103 2.85 9.37 6.26
N ASP A 104 2.46 10.14 5.25
CA ASP A 104 1.15 10.11 4.61
C ASP A 104 1.25 10.00 3.07
N SER A 105 2.27 9.30 2.58
CA SER A 105 2.41 8.97 1.15
C SER A 105 1.26 8.10 0.64
N ALA A 106 1.06 8.08 -0.66
CA ALA A 106 0.10 7.20 -1.31
C ALA A 106 0.31 5.72 -0.92
N SER A 107 1.58 5.30 -0.75
CA SER A 107 1.93 3.95 -0.29
C SER A 107 1.53 3.71 1.17
N ARG A 108 1.70 4.71 2.05
CA ARG A 108 1.20 4.63 3.44
C ARG A 108 -0.31 4.51 3.47
N GLU A 109 -1.00 5.27 2.65
CA GLU A 109 -2.46 5.21 2.56
C GLU A 109 -2.95 3.89 1.99
N LEU A 110 -2.22 3.30 1.04
CA LEU A 110 -2.50 1.95 0.56
C LEU A 110 -2.34 0.91 1.68
N ALA A 111 -1.25 0.96 2.45
CA ALA A 111 -1.05 0.03 3.57
C ALA A 111 -2.14 0.16 4.64
N ARG A 112 -2.58 1.40 4.96
CA ARG A 112 -3.71 1.64 5.88
C ARG A 112 -5.02 1.06 5.35
N ALA A 113 -5.29 1.24 4.06
CA ALA A 113 -6.48 0.69 3.42
C ALA A 113 -6.48 -0.85 3.46
N ILE A 114 -5.36 -1.49 3.19
CA ILE A 114 -5.20 -2.94 3.28
C ILE A 114 -5.43 -3.42 4.72
N GLU A 115 -4.82 -2.80 5.73
CA GLU A 115 -5.06 -3.17 7.13
C GLU A 115 -6.53 -2.98 7.54
N GLU A 116 -7.21 -1.95 7.01
CA GLU A 116 -8.63 -1.72 7.27
C GLU A 116 -9.51 -2.82 6.64
N ILE A 117 -9.13 -3.31 5.46
CA ILE A 117 -9.85 -4.36 4.72
C ILE A 117 -9.65 -5.72 5.38
N ASP A 118 -8.41 -6.15 5.60
CA ASP A 118 -8.05 -7.51 6.00
C ASP A 118 -7.96 -7.67 7.53
N GLY A 119 -7.85 -6.57 8.24
CA GLY A 119 -7.80 -6.55 9.70
C GLY A 119 -6.39 -6.69 10.29
N ARG A 120 -6.28 -6.29 11.54
CA ARG A 120 -4.99 -6.25 12.28
C ARG A 120 -4.46 -7.62 12.67
N ASP A 121 -5.29 -8.64 12.59
CA ASP A 121 -4.88 -10.01 12.89
C ASP A 121 -4.22 -10.68 11.69
N ALA A 122 -4.50 -10.18 10.47
CA ALA A 122 -3.87 -10.62 9.23
C ALA A 122 -2.63 -9.76 8.88
N ILE A 123 -2.74 -8.44 9.00
CA ILE A 123 -1.77 -7.45 8.52
C ILE A 123 -1.00 -6.80 9.66
N ARG A 124 0.31 -6.73 9.52
CA ARG A 124 1.21 -5.91 10.34
C ARG A 124 1.86 -4.82 9.51
N MET A 125 1.33 -3.60 9.58
CA MET A 125 1.96 -2.46 8.93
C MET A 125 3.31 -2.11 9.55
N VAL A 126 4.29 -1.83 8.71
CA VAL A 126 5.62 -1.36 9.11
C VAL A 126 5.74 0.13 8.78
N PHE A 127 5.66 0.97 9.82
CA PHE A 127 5.66 2.44 9.70
C PHE A 127 7.04 3.09 9.76
N ARG A 128 8.06 2.37 10.20
CA ARG A 128 9.38 2.98 10.41
C ARG A 128 9.98 3.49 9.11
N VAL A 129 10.42 4.75 9.13
CA VAL A 129 11.19 5.39 8.06
C VAL A 129 12.67 5.48 8.38
N ASP A 130 13.06 5.29 9.65
CA ASP A 130 14.43 5.41 10.17
C ASP A 130 15.20 4.08 10.20
N ARG A 131 14.63 2.99 9.68
CA ARG A 131 15.29 1.68 9.57
C ARG A 131 16.07 1.59 8.26
N TYR A 132 16.96 0.60 8.16
CA TYR A 132 17.57 0.23 6.87
C TYR A 132 16.47 0.03 5.82
N GLY A 133 16.70 0.57 4.63
CA GLY A 133 15.79 0.42 3.52
C GLY A 133 15.54 -1.07 3.25
N ARG A 134 14.28 -1.38 2.96
CA ARG A 134 13.89 -2.68 2.45
C ARG A 134 13.53 -2.50 0.98
N GLY A 135 14.37 -3.03 0.09
CA GLY A 135 14.15 -3.07 -1.35
C GLY A 135 12.98 -3.97 -1.71
N GLY A 136 12.73 -4.13 -2.98
CA GLY A 136 11.70 -4.97 -3.57
C GLY A 136 11.04 -4.30 -4.75
N ASP A 137 10.24 -5.03 -5.49
CA ASP A 137 9.64 -4.61 -6.76
C ASP A 137 8.59 -3.51 -6.61
N HIS A 138 8.11 -3.22 -5.39
CA HIS A 138 7.26 -2.05 -5.10
C HIS A 138 8.02 -0.71 -5.22
N TYR A 139 9.34 -0.71 -5.07
CA TYR A 139 10.13 0.51 -4.90
C TYR A 139 10.15 1.45 -6.12
N PRO A 140 10.26 0.97 -7.38
CA PRO A 140 10.14 1.84 -8.55
C PRO A 140 8.81 2.59 -8.63
N PHE A 141 7.72 1.95 -8.22
CA PHE A 141 6.38 2.58 -8.13
C PHE A 141 6.31 3.60 -7.00
N TYR A 142 6.81 3.24 -5.83
CA TYR A 142 6.92 4.14 -4.68
C TYR A 142 7.70 5.41 -5.02
N LYS A 143 8.87 5.29 -5.66
CA LYS A 143 9.69 6.44 -6.12
C LYS A 143 8.97 7.31 -7.15
N ALA A 144 8.09 6.73 -7.94
CA ALA A 144 7.25 7.48 -8.87
C ALA A 144 6.06 8.19 -8.21
N GLY A 145 5.91 8.09 -6.88
CA GLY A 145 4.79 8.65 -6.12
C GLY A 145 3.49 7.85 -6.24
N LEU A 146 3.57 6.62 -6.77
CA LEU A 146 2.43 5.73 -6.91
C LEU A 146 2.22 4.92 -5.63
N PRO A 147 0.96 4.55 -5.30
CA PRO A 147 0.69 3.71 -4.15
C PRO A 147 1.22 2.29 -4.37
N ALA A 148 2.25 1.92 -3.63
CA ALA A 148 2.91 0.63 -3.74
C ALA A 148 3.37 0.13 -2.37
N VAL A 149 3.14 -1.16 -2.11
CA VAL A 149 3.52 -1.82 -0.85
C VAL A 149 4.15 -3.18 -1.13
N ARG A 150 5.01 -3.64 -0.22
CA ARG A 150 5.58 -4.98 -0.20
C ARG A 150 5.02 -5.79 0.95
N PHE A 151 4.52 -6.96 0.63
CA PHE A 151 4.18 -8.01 1.59
C PHE A 151 5.42 -8.87 1.85
N THR A 152 5.62 -9.24 3.10
CA THR A 152 6.73 -10.11 3.49
C THR A 152 6.31 -10.91 4.72
N GLU A 153 6.77 -12.13 4.84
CA GLU A 153 6.48 -13.02 5.96
C GLU A 153 6.80 -12.42 7.34
N PRO A 154 6.23 -12.95 8.45
CA PRO A 154 6.37 -12.36 9.79
C PRO A 154 7.82 -12.27 10.28
N LEU A 155 8.64 -13.26 9.93
CA LEU A 155 10.03 -13.38 10.33
C LEU A 155 10.81 -14.15 9.28
N GLU A 156 11.74 -13.49 8.62
CA GLU A 156 12.58 -14.10 7.59
C GLU A 156 13.68 -14.97 8.23
N ASN A 157 13.98 -16.09 7.58
CA ASN A 157 15.05 -16.99 7.97
C ASN A 157 16.24 -16.84 7.02
N TYR A 158 17.27 -16.12 7.45
CA TYR A 158 18.47 -15.85 6.65
C TYR A 158 19.39 -17.07 6.46
N ASP A 159 19.15 -18.19 7.15
CA ASP A 159 19.81 -19.46 6.85
C ASP A 159 19.23 -20.11 5.60
N HIS A 160 18.03 -19.71 5.20
CA HIS A 160 17.37 -20.17 3.97
C HIS A 160 17.52 -19.19 2.82
N GLN A 161 17.19 -17.92 3.05
CA GLN A 161 17.19 -16.88 2.02
C GLN A 161 18.58 -16.69 1.41
N HIS A 162 18.68 -16.62 0.07
CA HIS A 162 19.91 -16.43 -0.70
C HIS A 162 20.99 -17.50 -0.41
N GLN A 163 20.58 -18.70 -0.05
CA GLN A 163 21.51 -19.77 0.32
C GLN A 163 21.43 -20.95 -0.63
N THR A 164 22.61 -21.44 -1.03
CA THR A 164 22.73 -22.72 -1.70
C THR A 164 22.41 -23.86 -0.72
N PRO A 165 21.62 -24.87 -1.11
CA PRO A 165 21.28 -25.99 -0.25
C PRO A 165 22.51 -26.74 0.24
N ARG A 166 22.69 -26.81 1.57
CA ARG A 166 23.79 -27.52 2.23
C ARG A 166 23.48 -27.72 3.71
N THR A 167 24.20 -28.62 4.32
CA THR A 167 24.25 -28.74 5.80
C THR A 167 25.67 -28.42 6.27
N GLU A 168 25.79 -27.46 7.16
CA GLU A 168 27.07 -27.01 7.67
C GLU A 168 26.97 -26.85 9.20
N ASN A 169 27.86 -27.49 9.93
CA ASN A 169 27.86 -27.51 11.42
C ASN A 169 26.51 -27.88 12.06
N GLY A 170 25.71 -28.73 11.40
CA GLY A 170 24.38 -29.14 11.84
C GLY A 170 23.24 -28.15 11.54
N VAL A 171 23.53 -27.07 10.84
CA VAL A 171 22.53 -26.11 10.33
C VAL A 171 22.21 -26.43 8.86
N GLU A 172 20.94 -26.50 8.53
CA GLU A 172 20.47 -26.64 7.15
C GLU A 172 20.31 -25.24 6.51
N TYR A 173 20.89 -25.09 5.33
CA TYR A 173 20.81 -23.88 4.51
C TYR A 173 20.07 -24.20 3.21
N GLY A 174 19.54 -23.17 2.57
CA GLY A 174 18.92 -23.26 1.26
C GLY A 174 17.46 -22.85 1.27
N ASP A 175 17.04 -22.18 0.21
CA ASP A 175 15.66 -21.77 -0.02
C ASP A 175 14.89 -22.87 -0.74
N ASP A 176 14.38 -23.85 0.02
CA ASP A 176 13.77 -25.09 -0.46
C ASP A 176 12.29 -25.15 -0.12
N GLU A 177 11.48 -25.74 -1.01
CA GLU A 177 10.02 -25.88 -0.84
C GLU A 177 9.57 -26.54 0.47
N LYS A 178 10.43 -27.36 1.09
CA LYS A 178 10.14 -28.04 2.38
C LYS A 178 9.95 -27.08 3.54
N TYR A 179 10.40 -25.83 3.40
CA TYR A 179 10.26 -24.79 4.43
C TYR A 179 8.99 -23.94 4.25
N LEU A 180 8.28 -24.10 3.14
CA LEU A 180 7.08 -23.33 2.85
C LEU A 180 5.88 -23.78 3.70
N ASN A 181 5.09 -22.80 4.14
CA ASN A 181 3.79 -22.98 4.78
C ASN A 181 2.68 -22.62 3.79
N PHE A 182 2.20 -23.60 3.05
CA PHE A 182 1.14 -23.40 2.05
C PHE A 182 -0.18 -22.87 2.64
N ALA A 183 -0.45 -23.13 3.92
CA ALA A 183 -1.63 -22.56 4.58
C ALA A 183 -1.47 -21.07 4.82
N PHE A 184 -0.27 -20.62 5.20
CA PHE A 184 0.07 -19.21 5.34
C PHE A 184 0.02 -18.51 3.97
N MET A 185 0.65 -19.06 2.94
CA MET A 185 0.58 -18.54 1.56
C MET A 185 -0.86 -18.40 1.06
N GLY A 186 -1.71 -19.39 1.34
CA GLY A 186 -3.14 -19.34 1.02
C GLY A 186 -3.89 -18.22 1.73
N ASN A 187 -3.50 -17.86 2.96
CA ASN A 187 -4.04 -16.69 3.66
C ASN A 187 -3.57 -15.39 3.01
N VAL A 188 -2.29 -15.26 2.68
CA VAL A 188 -1.75 -14.08 1.98
C VAL A 188 -2.45 -13.89 0.64
N ALA A 189 -2.64 -14.96 -0.15
CA ALA A 189 -3.36 -14.88 -1.42
C ALA A 189 -4.82 -14.43 -1.25
N ARG A 190 -5.51 -14.86 -0.19
CA ARG A 190 -6.87 -14.42 0.11
C ARG A 190 -6.89 -12.93 0.49
N ASP A 191 -5.97 -12.51 1.34
CA ASP A 191 -5.87 -11.12 1.80
C ASP A 191 -5.56 -10.19 0.61
N ASN A 192 -4.59 -10.55 -0.25
CA ASN A 192 -4.32 -9.83 -1.49
C ASN A 192 -5.55 -9.77 -2.42
N ALA A 193 -6.25 -10.89 -2.60
CA ALA A 193 -7.44 -10.91 -3.44
C ALA A 193 -8.54 -10.00 -2.90
N GLU A 194 -8.76 -9.95 -1.58
CA GLU A 194 -9.77 -9.09 -0.97
C GLU A 194 -9.36 -7.60 -1.08
N ALA A 195 -8.11 -7.26 -0.80
CA ALA A 195 -7.59 -5.90 -0.97
C ALA A 195 -7.72 -5.42 -2.43
N LEU A 196 -7.28 -6.23 -3.39
CA LEU A 196 -7.38 -5.92 -4.82
C LEU A 196 -8.85 -5.81 -5.28
N ARG A 197 -9.74 -6.68 -4.79
CA ARG A 197 -11.17 -6.62 -5.08
C ARG A 197 -11.77 -5.29 -4.60
N GLN A 198 -11.51 -4.90 -3.37
CA GLN A 198 -12.03 -3.66 -2.79
C GLN A 198 -11.51 -2.44 -3.56
N LEU A 199 -10.22 -2.39 -3.84
CA LEU A 199 -9.63 -1.31 -4.64
C LEU A 199 -10.18 -1.25 -6.06
N ALA A 200 -10.34 -2.41 -6.72
CA ALA A 200 -10.89 -2.47 -8.07
C ALA A 200 -12.38 -2.13 -8.16
N MET A 201 -13.11 -2.20 -7.05
CA MET A 201 -14.53 -1.83 -6.97
C MET A 201 -14.76 -0.41 -6.46
N ALA A 202 -13.74 0.25 -5.95
CA ALA A 202 -13.82 1.61 -5.41
C ALA A 202 -13.95 2.65 -6.52
N PRO A 203 -14.55 3.83 -6.23
CA PRO A 203 -14.40 5.01 -7.07
C PRO A 203 -12.94 5.48 -7.10
N ALA A 204 -12.59 6.29 -8.10
CA ALA A 204 -11.30 6.97 -8.11
C ALA A 204 -11.10 7.81 -6.84
N ALA A 205 -9.88 7.80 -6.31
CA ALA A 205 -9.52 8.62 -5.16
C ALA A 205 -9.68 10.12 -5.49
N PRO A 206 -10.04 10.97 -4.52
CA PRO A 206 -10.07 12.40 -4.71
C PRO A 206 -8.67 12.94 -5.02
N THR A 207 -8.61 14.15 -5.58
CA THR A 207 -7.35 14.83 -5.90
C THR A 207 -7.30 16.20 -5.22
N ASN A 208 -6.10 16.78 -5.12
CA ASN A 208 -5.91 18.13 -4.61
C ASN A 208 -6.52 18.36 -3.22
N ALA A 209 -6.40 17.38 -2.33
CA ALA A 209 -6.83 17.53 -0.95
C ALA A 209 -5.97 18.59 -0.25
N ARG A 210 -6.59 19.65 0.27
CA ARG A 210 -5.93 20.81 0.87
C ARG A 210 -6.50 21.10 2.24
N LEU A 211 -5.64 21.55 3.16
CA LEU A 211 -5.99 22.00 4.50
C LEU A 211 -5.69 23.48 4.64
N THR A 212 -6.68 24.25 5.08
CA THR A 212 -6.53 25.64 5.50
C THR A 212 -7.07 25.82 6.91
N GLY A 213 -6.63 26.86 7.62
CA GLY A 213 -7.12 27.15 8.97
C GLY A 213 -6.02 27.28 10.04
N ALA A 214 -4.80 27.60 9.64
CA ALA A 214 -3.63 27.66 10.54
C ALA A 214 -3.76 28.58 11.78
N VAL A 215 -4.71 29.49 11.83
CA VAL A 215 -4.89 30.44 12.96
C VAL A 215 -6.39 30.59 13.29
N THR A 216 -7.14 29.52 13.13
CA THR A 216 -8.57 29.48 13.47
C THR A 216 -8.87 28.24 14.30
N PRO A 217 -9.95 28.24 15.09
CA PRO A 217 -10.35 27.04 15.82
C PRO A 217 -10.96 25.96 14.91
N ASP A 218 -11.10 26.22 13.61
CA ASP A 218 -11.77 25.36 12.65
C ASP A 218 -10.78 24.90 11.57
N ALA A 219 -10.83 23.64 11.20
CA ALA A 219 -10.13 23.10 10.04
C ALA A 219 -11.03 23.16 8.80
N LYS A 220 -10.52 23.72 7.69
CA LYS A 220 -11.20 23.72 6.41
C LYS A 220 -10.46 22.79 5.45
N ILE A 221 -11.18 21.83 4.88
CA ILE A 221 -10.66 20.85 3.93
C ILE A 221 -11.35 21.06 2.60
N SER A 222 -10.57 21.05 1.52
CA SER A 222 -11.09 21.09 0.14
C SER A 222 -10.44 19.99 -0.70
N TRP A 223 -11.16 19.51 -1.72
CA TRP A 223 -10.68 18.49 -2.66
C TRP A 223 -11.42 18.57 -3.98
N ALA A 224 -10.84 17.95 -5.01
CA ALA A 224 -11.47 17.76 -6.31
C ALA A 224 -11.71 16.26 -6.56
N ALA A 225 -12.66 15.97 -7.44
CA ALA A 225 -12.91 14.62 -7.93
C ALA A 225 -13.63 14.69 -9.28
N ASP A 226 -13.30 13.75 -10.16
CA ASP A 226 -14.02 13.57 -11.41
C ASP A 226 -15.45 13.07 -11.17
N GLU A 227 -16.34 13.23 -12.14
CA GLU A 227 -17.67 12.65 -12.07
C GLU A 227 -17.60 11.13 -12.10
N ASP A 228 -18.32 10.50 -11.20
CA ASP A 228 -18.47 9.04 -11.13
C ASP A 228 -19.90 8.72 -10.65
N PRO A 229 -20.77 8.17 -11.53
CA PRO A 229 -22.16 7.87 -11.20
C PRO A 229 -22.30 6.79 -10.13
N GLU A 230 -21.26 5.97 -9.92
CA GLU A 230 -21.24 4.93 -8.88
C GLU A 230 -20.65 5.41 -7.55
N ARG A 231 -20.18 6.64 -7.48
CA ARG A 231 -19.75 7.23 -6.21
C ARG A 231 -20.96 7.64 -5.38
N ALA A 232 -20.98 7.23 -4.10
CA ALA A 232 -21.97 7.68 -3.12
C ALA A 232 -21.57 9.03 -2.51
N GLY A 233 -20.28 9.27 -2.32
CA GLY A 233 -19.76 10.49 -1.71
C GLY A 233 -18.32 10.34 -1.21
N PHE A 234 -18.01 11.09 -0.16
CA PHE A 234 -16.67 11.16 0.42
C PHE A 234 -16.73 11.02 1.93
N GLU A 235 -15.83 10.24 2.49
CA GLU A 235 -15.53 10.25 3.92
C GLU A 235 -14.44 11.27 4.20
N ILE A 236 -14.69 12.13 5.18
CA ILE A 236 -13.70 13.03 5.77
C ILE A 236 -13.05 12.29 6.91
N LEU A 237 -11.75 12.19 6.86
CA LEU A 237 -10.95 11.43 7.81
C LEU A 237 -10.10 12.37 8.65
N TRP A 238 -9.89 12.00 9.89
CA TRP A 238 -8.99 12.68 10.80
C TRP A 238 -8.22 11.67 11.66
N ARG A 239 -7.13 12.07 12.20
CA ARG A 239 -6.39 11.34 13.26
C ARG A 239 -5.56 12.31 14.08
N GLU A 240 -5.37 12.00 15.35
CA GLU A 240 -4.37 12.72 16.15
C GLU A 240 -2.96 12.49 15.58
N THR A 241 -2.06 13.45 15.80
CA THR A 241 -0.69 13.39 15.28
C THR A 241 0.11 12.20 15.80
N THR A 242 -0.32 11.61 16.91
CA THR A 242 0.29 10.42 17.54
C THR A 242 -0.34 9.09 17.10
N GLU A 243 -1.48 9.16 16.37
CA GLU A 243 -2.21 7.97 15.95
C GLU A 243 -1.87 7.60 14.50
N PRO A 244 -1.59 6.32 14.22
CA PRO A 244 -1.23 5.89 12.87
C PRO A 244 -2.43 5.68 11.93
N ARG A 245 -3.66 5.61 12.46
CA ARG A 245 -4.86 5.18 11.74
C ARG A 245 -5.91 6.26 11.67
N TRP A 246 -6.56 6.33 10.52
CA TRP A 246 -7.67 7.23 10.29
C TRP A 246 -8.92 6.83 11.06
N GLN A 247 -9.68 7.85 11.48
CA GLN A 247 -11.04 7.75 11.97
C GLN A 247 -11.95 8.53 11.02
N VAL A 248 -13.18 8.07 10.83
CA VAL A 248 -14.16 8.80 10.04
C VAL A 248 -14.71 9.93 10.89
N TYR A 249 -14.48 11.16 10.46
CA TYR A 249 -15.08 12.36 11.06
C TYR A 249 -16.51 12.58 10.55
N GLY A 250 -16.73 12.41 9.25
CA GLY A 250 -18.03 12.63 8.63
C GLY A 250 -18.08 12.19 7.18
N PHE A 251 -19.26 12.36 6.59
CA PHE A 251 -19.55 12.02 5.21
C PHE A 251 -20.22 13.19 4.48
N THR A 252 -19.92 13.36 3.19
CA THR A 252 -20.60 14.29 2.29
C THR A 252 -20.81 13.66 0.92
N ASP A 253 -21.92 13.96 0.28
CA ASP A 253 -22.24 13.48 -1.08
C ASP A 253 -21.62 14.31 -2.20
N LYS A 254 -21.00 15.45 -1.87
CA LYS A 254 -20.46 16.41 -2.84
C LYS A 254 -18.95 16.57 -2.67
N ALA A 255 -18.26 16.69 -3.81
CA ALA A 255 -16.89 17.21 -3.84
C ALA A 255 -16.89 18.74 -3.60
N GLY A 256 -15.76 19.25 -3.14
CA GLY A 256 -15.57 20.68 -2.94
C GLY A 256 -14.89 20.98 -1.61
N GLU A 257 -15.63 21.43 -0.63
CA GLU A 257 -15.04 21.81 0.66
C GLU A 257 -15.95 21.47 1.85
N THR A 258 -15.33 21.29 3.01
CA THR A 258 -16.03 21.17 4.30
C THR A 258 -15.25 21.89 5.39
N VAL A 259 -15.97 22.29 6.44
CA VAL A 259 -15.38 22.93 7.63
C VAL A 259 -15.67 22.09 8.85
N LEU A 260 -14.61 21.66 9.53
CA LEU A 260 -14.68 20.92 10.80
C LEU A 260 -14.62 21.94 11.94
N LYS A 261 -15.78 22.19 12.56
CA LYS A 261 -15.93 23.19 13.61
C LYS A 261 -15.26 22.74 14.91
N GLY A 262 -14.47 23.62 15.52
CA GLY A 262 -13.79 23.37 16.78
C GLY A 262 -12.67 22.32 16.70
N VAL A 263 -12.19 21.99 15.49
CA VAL A 263 -11.11 21.01 15.28
C VAL A 263 -9.83 21.74 14.90
N SER A 264 -8.86 21.73 15.84
CA SER A 264 -7.55 22.37 15.60
C SER A 264 -6.73 21.60 14.57
N THR A 265 -6.12 22.35 13.64
CA THR A 265 -5.16 21.82 12.67
C THR A 265 -3.81 21.47 13.29
N ASP A 266 -3.52 21.95 14.50
CA ASP A 266 -2.24 21.69 15.18
C ASP A 266 -2.13 20.27 15.73
N ASN A 267 -3.28 19.68 16.08
CA ASN A 267 -3.33 18.40 16.78
C ASN A 267 -3.73 17.23 15.87
N HIS A 268 -4.16 17.52 14.63
CA HIS A 268 -4.75 16.50 13.77
C HIS A 268 -4.18 16.55 12.35
N PHE A 269 -4.06 15.36 11.78
CA PHE A 269 -3.96 15.17 10.33
C PHE A 269 -5.34 14.90 9.75
N PHE A 270 -5.50 15.23 8.47
CA PHE A 270 -6.76 15.06 7.75
C PHE A 270 -6.55 14.40 6.41
N ALA A 271 -7.56 13.67 5.96
CA ALA A 271 -7.60 13.06 4.63
C ALA A 271 -9.03 13.00 4.10
N VAL A 272 -9.16 12.72 2.82
CA VAL A 272 -10.44 12.48 2.15
C VAL A 272 -10.34 11.20 1.34
N ARG A 273 -11.39 10.38 1.34
CA ARG A 273 -11.50 9.23 0.44
C ARG A 273 -12.88 9.14 -0.19
N ALA A 274 -12.94 8.62 -1.41
CA ALA A 274 -14.19 8.37 -2.10
C ALA A 274 -14.84 7.07 -1.63
N VAL A 275 -16.16 7.06 -1.56
CA VAL A 275 -16.99 5.89 -1.19
C VAL A 275 -17.94 5.57 -2.33
N GLY A 276 -17.95 4.34 -2.78
CA GLY A 276 -18.85 3.82 -3.79
C GLY A 276 -20.23 3.48 -3.23
N LYS A 277 -21.26 3.45 -4.09
CA LYS A 277 -22.60 2.95 -3.74
C LYS A 277 -22.60 1.50 -3.26
N ASN A 278 -21.60 0.74 -3.66
CA ASN A 278 -21.34 -0.63 -3.24
C ASN A 278 -20.58 -0.74 -1.90
N GLY A 279 -20.26 0.38 -1.26
CA GLY A 279 -19.51 0.47 -0.01
C GLY A 279 -18.00 0.39 -0.15
N ALA A 280 -17.45 0.14 -1.35
CA ALA A 280 -16.01 0.13 -1.57
C ALA A 280 -15.42 1.53 -1.41
N ARG A 281 -14.22 1.60 -0.87
CA ARG A 281 -13.52 2.85 -0.55
C ARG A 281 -12.21 2.97 -1.33
N SER A 282 -11.95 4.15 -1.86
CA SER A 282 -10.60 4.45 -2.39
C SER A 282 -9.58 4.50 -1.25
N ILE A 283 -8.28 4.44 -1.58
CA ILE A 283 -7.26 4.88 -0.62
C ILE A 283 -7.56 6.33 -0.21
N ALA A 284 -7.17 6.68 1.01
CA ALA A 284 -7.28 8.05 1.49
C ALA A 284 -6.25 8.95 0.77
N VAL A 285 -6.58 10.22 0.64
CA VAL A 285 -5.66 11.25 0.16
C VAL A 285 -5.47 12.24 1.30
N ALA A 286 -4.27 12.22 1.88
CA ALA A 286 -3.91 13.13 2.95
C ALA A 286 -3.90 14.58 2.44
N THR A 287 -4.29 15.50 3.32
CA THR A 287 -4.34 16.92 2.94
C THR A 287 -2.95 17.54 2.97
N GLU A 288 -2.63 18.31 1.94
CA GLU A 288 -1.49 19.20 1.94
C GLU A 288 -1.85 20.55 2.57
N ILE A 289 -0.94 21.08 3.40
CA ILE A 289 -1.16 22.40 4.00
C ILE A 289 -0.98 23.48 2.93
N GLU A 290 -2.00 24.31 2.75
CA GLU A 290 -1.90 25.49 1.90
C GLU A 290 -1.01 26.54 2.59
N ARG A 291 0.26 26.62 2.21
CA ARG A 291 1.20 27.61 2.74
C ARG A 291 0.84 28.98 2.18
N ARG A 292 0.58 29.95 3.07
CA ARG A 292 0.55 31.36 2.63
C ARG A 292 1.91 31.71 2.02
N PRO A 293 1.94 32.39 0.87
CA PRO A 293 3.18 32.98 0.39
C PRO A 293 3.77 33.89 1.49
N PRO A 294 5.07 33.90 1.69
CA PRO A 294 5.69 34.83 2.65
C PRO A 294 5.21 36.25 2.33
N PRO A 295 4.94 37.08 3.38
CA PRO A 295 4.57 38.48 3.15
C PRO A 295 5.65 39.13 2.30
N MET A 296 5.22 39.80 1.21
CA MET A 296 6.15 40.54 0.39
C MET A 296 6.89 41.55 1.28
N PRO A 297 8.23 41.67 1.17
CA PRO A 297 8.95 42.63 1.93
C PRO A 297 8.32 43.98 1.67
N THR A 298 7.79 44.60 2.72
CA THR A 298 7.29 45.96 2.67
C THR A 298 8.44 46.84 2.19
N GLY A 299 8.31 47.36 0.96
CA GLY A 299 9.32 48.18 0.35
C GLY A 299 9.75 49.27 1.33
N THR A 300 11.03 49.37 1.58
CA THR A 300 11.67 50.52 2.26
C THR A 300 11.26 51.74 1.50
N LYS A 301 10.38 52.55 2.10
CA LYS A 301 10.17 53.91 1.63
C LYS A 301 11.54 54.63 1.72
N GLN A 302 12.09 54.98 0.57
CA GLN A 302 13.18 55.96 0.48
C GLN A 302 12.69 57.35 0.89
#